data_10eef4ef27c172d6354231fe154cdb61
#
_entry.id   10eef4ef27c172d6354231fe154cdb61
#
_cell.length_a   1.000
_cell.length_b   1.000
_cell.length_c   1.000
_cell.angle_alpha   90.00
_cell.angle_beta   90.00
_cell.angle_gamma   90.00
#
_symmetry.space_group_name_H-M   'P 1'
#
loop_
_entity.id
_entity.type
_entity.pdbx_description
1 polymer ?
#
loop_
_entity_poly.entity_id
_entity_poly.type
_entity_poly.pdbx_seq_one_letter_code
_entity_poly.pdbx_strand_id
1 'polypeptide(L)'
;ENGGDLAIGASGIISSIAMLLVMLIIGIAQGMQPIVGFNHGAGHHDRVLATLRLSIIVSTLITGVGCIVSLLFPRLIVSVFSADAELVSITDNGLRLTMLVFFVVGSQITISQFFQSIGVAWKAMFLSLSRQVLFLIPAILLFPPIWGLDGVWLAQPFSDFIAAVTAWGFLWYHVKNVKNKG
;
A
#
# COMPACT_ATOMS: atom_id res chain seq x y z
N GLU A 1 6.74 -7.29 30.88
CA GLU A 1 7.73 -7.85 29.93
C GLU A 1 7.04 -8.73 28.87
N ASN A 2 6.15 -9.66 29.23
CA ASN A 2 5.50 -10.55 28.26
C ASN A 2 4.58 -9.83 27.24
N GLY A 3 3.94 -8.71 27.62
CA GLY A 3 3.07 -7.95 26.70
C GLY A 3 3.82 -7.28 25.54
N GLY A 4 5.10 -6.92 25.73
CA GLY A 4 5.94 -6.35 24.67
C GLY A 4 6.34 -7.38 23.62
N ASP A 5 6.69 -8.59 24.05
CA ASP A 5 7.10 -9.67 23.14
C ASP A 5 5.94 -10.16 22.27
N LEU A 6 4.74 -10.25 22.85
CA LEU A 6 3.52 -10.60 22.12
C LEU A 6 3.14 -9.54 21.08
N ALA A 7 3.29 -8.24 21.42
CA ALA A 7 3.04 -7.14 20.48
C ALA A 7 4.03 -7.13 19.31
N ILE A 8 5.30 -7.45 19.57
CA ILE A 8 6.32 -7.60 18.51
C ILE A 8 5.99 -8.80 17.62
N GLY A 9 5.61 -9.93 18.20
CA GLY A 9 5.17 -11.11 17.45
C GLY A 9 3.94 -10.82 16.57
N ALA A 10 2.93 -10.15 17.13
CA ALA A 10 1.73 -9.72 16.41
C ALA A 10 2.06 -8.82 15.22
N SER A 11 2.92 -7.80 15.43
CA SER A 11 3.37 -6.90 14.37
C SER A 11 4.15 -7.62 13.27
N GLY A 12 4.95 -8.64 13.63
CA GLY A 12 5.65 -9.50 12.67
C GLY A 12 4.69 -10.28 11.77
N ILE A 13 3.65 -10.89 12.33
CA ILE A 13 2.62 -11.62 11.57
C ILE A 13 1.86 -10.66 10.64
N ILE A 14 1.40 -9.50 11.15
CA ILE A 14 0.68 -8.50 10.36
C ILE A 14 1.55 -8.01 9.19
N SER A 15 2.83 -7.72 9.45
CA SER A 15 3.77 -7.28 8.41
C SER A 15 4.01 -8.35 7.36
N SER A 16 4.06 -9.63 7.74
CA SER A 16 4.22 -10.74 6.80
C SER A 16 3.03 -10.86 5.86
N ILE A 17 1.80 -10.73 6.38
CA ILE A 17 0.56 -10.75 5.58
C ILE A 17 0.53 -9.57 4.61
N ALA A 18 0.84 -8.36 5.10
CA ALA A 18 0.90 -7.16 4.27
C ALA A 18 1.96 -7.29 3.17
N MET A 19 3.13 -7.83 3.49
CA MET A 19 4.24 -8.01 2.54
C MET A 19 3.87 -8.99 1.42
N LEU A 20 3.16 -10.09 1.72
CA LEU A 20 2.69 -11.02 0.69
C LEU A 20 1.77 -10.33 -0.32
N LEU A 21 0.82 -9.50 0.14
CA LEU A 21 -0.06 -8.73 -0.73
C LEU A 21 0.72 -7.70 -1.55
N VAL A 22 1.66 -6.98 -0.93
CA VAL A 22 2.51 -5.99 -1.61
C VAL A 22 3.37 -6.64 -2.69
N MET A 23 3.92 -7.84 -2.46
CA MET A 23 4.71 -8.57 -3.47
C MET A 23 3.91 -8.88 -4.74
N LEU A 24 2.62 -9.22 -4.61
CA LEU A 24 1.74 -9.43 -5.77
C LEU A 24 1.58 -8.15 -6.58
N ILE A 25 1.41 -7.00 -5.91
CA ILE A 25 1.27 -5.70 -6.56
C ILE A 25 2.57 -5.27 -7.25
N ILE A 26 3.72 -5.51 -6.59
CA ILE A 26 5.03 -5.24 -7.20
C ILE A 26 5.21 -6.06 -8.48
N GLY A 27 4.78 -7.32 -8.49
CA GLY A 27 4.81 -8.17 -9.70
C GLY A 27 4.00 -7.56 -10.85
N ILE A 28 2.77 -7.09 -10.58
CA ILE A 28 1.93 -6.41 -11.57
C ILE A 28 2.60 -5.12 -12.05
N ALA A 29 3.11 -4.32 -11.14
CA ALA A 29 3.75 -3.05 -11.43
C ALA A 29 5.03 -3.24 -12.27
N GLN A 30 5.82 -4.27 -12.01
CA GLN A 30 6.99 -4.63 -12.81
C GLN A 30 6.60 -5.10 -14.22
N GLY A 31 5.51 -5.87 -14.36
CA GLY A 31 4.96 -6.25 -15.66
C GLY A 31 4.44 -5.04 -16.46
N MET A 32 3.89 -4.03 -15.78
CA MET A 32 3.44 -2.79 -16.39
C MET A 32 4.61 -1.95 -16.95
N GLN A 33 5.77 -1.92 -16.27
CA GLN A 33 6.88 -1.02 -16.59
C GLN A 33 7.35 -1.08 -18.05
N PRO A 34 7.69 -2.26 -18.63
CA PRO A 34 8.17 -2.32 -20.02
C PRO A 34 7.10 -1.89 -21.01
N ILE A 35 5.82 -2.22 -20.75
CA ILE A 35 4.70 -1.87 -21.63
C ILE A 35 4.51 -0.34 -21.64
N VAL A 36 4.47 0.27 -20.48
CA VAL A 36 4.33 1.73 -20.33
C VAL A 36 5.55 2.44 -20.90
N GLY A 37 6.76 2.02 -20.56
CA GLY A 37 8.00 2.64 -21.03
C GLY A 37 8.12 2.62 -22.55
N PHE A 38 7.87 1.46 -23.20
CA PHE A 38 7.89 1.34 -24.65
C PHE A 38 6.86 2.22 -25.35
N ASN A 39 5.60 2.15 -24.91
CA ASN A 39 4.52 2.94 -25.52
C ASN A 39 4.67 4.45 -25.23
N HIS A 40 5.23 4.84 -24.09
CA HIS A 40 5.54 6.23 -23.79
C HIS A 40 6.61 6.78 -24.73
N GLY A 41 7.71 6.03 -24.94
CA GLY A 41 8.76 6.41 -25.89
C GLY A 41 8.30 6.47 -27.34
N ALA A 42 7.32 5.64 -27.72
CA ALA A 42 6.70 5.63 -29.04
C ALA A 42 5.58 6.67 -29.23
N GLY A 43 5.24 7.47 -28.20
CA GLY A 43 4.17 8.47 -28.26
C GLY A 43 2.74 7.90 -28.22
N HIS A 44 2.57 6.62 -27.94
CA HIS A 44 1.26 5.96 -27.87
C HIS A 44 0.56 6.20 -26.52
N HIS A 45 0.12 7.44 -26.26
CA HIS A 45 -0.45 7.86 -24.97
C HIS A 45 -1.69 7.07 -24.57
N ASP A 46 -2.56 6.69 -25.51
CA ASP A 46 -3.76 5.90 -25.22
C ASP A 46 -3.43 4.52 -24.66
N ARG A 47 -2.39 3.84 -25.21
CA ARG A 47 -1.93 2.55 -24.71
C ARG A 47 -1.28 2.67 -23.32
N VAL A 48 -0.55 3.75 -23.08
CA VAL A 48 0.02 4.06 -21.77
C VAL A 48 -1.07 4.19 -20.72
N LEU A 49 -2.11 4.98 -20.99
CA LEU A 49 -3.22 5.19 -20.08
C LEU A 49 -4.08 3.93 -19.90
N ALA A 50 -4.30 3.15 -20.96
CA ALA A 50 -5.03 1.89 -20.87
C ALA A 50 -4.29 0.87 -19.98
N THR A 51 -2.98 0.73 -20.17
CA THR A 51 -2.14 -0.15 -19.34
C THR A 51 -2.12 0.28 -17.88
N LEU A 52 -1.95 1.59 -17.62
CA LEU A 52 -1.98 2.13 -16.26
C LEU A 52 -3.33 1.85 -15.60
N ARG A 53 -4.44 2.14 -16.29
CA ARG A 53 -5.80 1.91 -15.77
C ARG A 53 -6.03 0.45 -15.41
N LEU A 54 -5.65 -0.47 -16.30
CA LEU A 54 -5.77 -1.91 -16.06
C LEU A 54 -4.95 -2.32 -14.82
N SER A 55 -3.69 -1.88 -14.74
CA SER A 55 -2.81 -2.20 -13.61
C SER A 55 -3.35 -1.65 -12.28
N ILE A 56 -3.89 -0.43 -12.25
CA ILE A 56 -4.54 0.14 -11.06
C ILE A 56 -5.75 -0.71 -10.64
N ILE A 57 -6.62 -1.06 -11.60
CA ILE A 57 -7.81 -1.87 -11.29
C ILE A 57 -7.41 -3.22 -10.69
N VAL A 58 -6.49 -3.94 -11.35
CA VAL A 58 -6.05 -5.27 -10.89
C VAL A 58 -5.36 -5.18 -9.52
N SER A 59 -4.46 -4.22 -9.33
CA SER A 59 -3.79 -4.01 -8.03
C SER A 59 -4.78 -3.67 -6.91
N THR A 60 -5.76 -2.79 -7.19
CA THR A 60 -6.78 -2.41 -6.21
C THR A 60 -7.72 -3.56 -5.90
N LEU A 61 -8.06 -4.41 -6.89
CA LEU A 61 -8.85 -5.61 -6.64
C LEU A 61 -8.12 -6.61 -5.75
N ILE A 62 -6.84 -6.85 -5.99
CA ILE A 62 -6.03 -7.77 -5.17
C ILE A 62 -5.93 -7.25 -3.72
N THR A 63 -5.58 -5.97 -3.54
CA THR A 63 -5.52 -5.39 -2.19
C THR A 63 -6.88 -5.30 -1.54
N GLY A 64 -7.94 -5.04 -2.31
CA GLY A 64 -9.31 -5.01 -1.83
C GLY A 64 -9.79 -6.39 -1.35
N VAL A 65 -9.54 -7.44 -2.12
CA VAL A 65 -9.83 -8.82 -1.71
C VAL A 65 -9.02 -9.19 -0.46
N GLY A 66 -7.72 -8.90 -0.45
CA GLY A 66 -6.86 -9.13 0.73
C GLY A 66 -7.37 -8.39 1.97
N CYS A 67 -7.79 -7.14 1.82
CA CYS A 67 -8.41 -6.34 2.87
C CYS A 67 -9.71 -7.01 3.39
N ILE A 68 -10.64 -7.36 2.51
CA ILE A 68 -11.91 -7.98 2.87
C ILE A 68 -11.68 -9.32 3.60
N VAL A 69 -10.80 -10.17 3.07
CA VAL A 69 -10.49 -11.47 3.69
C VAL A 69 -9.85 -11.28 5.07
N SER A 70 -8.93 -10.32 5.21
CA SER A 70 -8.29 -10.00 6.48
C SER A 70 -9.25 -9.41 7.51
N LEU A 71 -10.28 -8.67 7.09
CA LEU A 71 -11.29 -8.10 7.98
C LEU A 71 -12.36 -9.13 8.40
N LEU A 72 -12.74 -10.03 7.48
CA LEU A 72 -13.79 -11.03 7.75
C LEU A 72 -13.24 -12.24 8.50
N PHE A 73 -12.04 -12.70 8.17
CA PHE A 73 -11.45 -13.94 8.68
C PHE A 73 -10.07 -13.76 9.32
N PRO A 74 -9.84 -12.73 10.16
CA PRO A 74 -8.49 -12.44 10.68
C PRO A 74 -7.95 -13.59 11.53
N ARG A 75 -8.79 -14.21 12.39
CA ARG A 75 -8.38 -15.33 13.23
C ARG A 75 -7.94 -16.56 12.42
N LEU A 76 -8.64 -16.84 11.31
CA LEU A 76 -8.27 -17.94 10.42
C LEU A 76 -6.90 -17.69 9.79
N ILE A 77 -6.64 -16.47 9.34
CA ILE A 77 -5.35 -16.09 8.75
C ILE A 77 -4.24 -16.18 9.80
N VAL A 78 -4.46 -15.59 10.98
CA VAL A 78 -3.46 -15.55 12.04
C VAL A 78 -3.17 -16.95 12.60
N SER A 79 -4.16 -17.84 12.69
CA SER A 79 -3.97 -19.21 13.17
C SER A 79 -3.05 -20.07 12.29
N VAL A 80 -2.82 -19.67 11.04
CA VAL A 80 -1.81 -20.31 10.17
C VAL A 80 -0.38 -20.00 10.65
N PHE A 81 -0.18 -18.85 11.32
CA PHE A 81 1.13 -18.40 11.78
C PHE A 81 1.42 -18.80 13.25
N SER A 82 0.39 -18.90 14.09
CA SER A 82 0.55 -19.23 15.49
C SER A 82 -0.68 -19.94 16.05
N ALA A 83 -0.43 -20.92 16.94
CA ALA A 83 -1.46 -21.62 17.72
C ALA A 83 -1.68 -20.98 19.11
N ASP A 84 -0.91 -19.97 19.51
CA ASP A 84 -1.05 -19.28 20.79
C ASP A 84 -2.29 -18.38 20.77
N ALA A 85 -3.25 -18.69 21.65
CA ALA A 85 -4.53 -17.99 21.70
C ALA A 85 -4.40 -16.52 22.09
N GLU A 86 -3.44 -16.16 22.93
CA GLU A 86 -3.22 -14.77 23.35
C GLU A 86 -2.63 -13.95 22.20
N LEU A 87 -1.61 -14.49 21.52
CA LEU A 87 -1.01 -13.87 20.34
C LEU A 87 -2.03 -13.73 19.20
N VAL A 88 -2.86 -14.73 18.96
CA VAL A 88 -3.94 -14.69 17.96
C VAL A 88 -4.94 -13.57 18.27
N SER A 89 -5.32 -13.40 19.55
CA SER A 89 -6.27 -12.34 19.95
C SER A 89 -5.72 -10.93 19.74
N ILE A 90 -4.45 -10.70 20.09
CA ILE A 90 -3.78 -9.41 19.90
C ILE A 90 -3.61 -9.11 18.41
N THR A 91 -3.19 -10.12 17.64
CA THR A 91 -2.97 -10.00 16.19
C THR A 91 -4.29 -9.78 15.43
N ASP A 92 -5.41 -10.37 15.86
CA ASP A 92 -6.75 -10.16 15.29
C ASP A 92 -7.09 -8.67 15.25
N ASN A 93 -6.96 -7.97 16.38
CA ASN A 93 -7.22 -6.53 16.48
C ASN A 93 -6.26 -5.72 15.60
N GLY A 94 -4.96 -5.97 15.72
CA GLY A 94 -3.94 -5.26 14.95
C GLY A 94 -4.08 -5.46 13.44
N LEU A 95 -4.41 -6.67 12.99
CA LEU A 95 -4.65 -6.97 11.59
C LEU A 95 -5.86 -6.20 11.03
N ARG A 96 -6.97 -6.15 11.78
CA ARG A 96 -8.14 -5.36 11.39
C ARG A 96 -7.82 -3.88 11.25
N LEU A 97 -7.12 -3.30 12.21
CA LEU A 97 -6.75 -1.89 12.19
C LEU A 97 -5.81 -1.58 11.01
N THR A 98 -4.76 -2.37 10.83
CA THR A 98 -3.78 -2.17 9.75
C THR A 98 -4.39 -2.35 8.36
N MET A 99 -5.31 -3.31 8.18
CA MET A 99 -5.94 -3.60 6.89
C MET A 99 -7.11 -2.70 6.54
N LEU A 100 -7.53 -1.80 7.42
CA LEU A 100 -8.73 -0.97 7.27
C LEU A 100 -8.81 -0.21 5.94
N VAL A 101 -7.69 0.35 5.49
CA VAL A 101 -7.58 1.10 4.23
C VAL A 101 -6.57 0.48 3.26
N PHE A 102 -6.19 -0.78 3.47
CA PHE A 102 -5.13 -1.41 2.68
C PHE A 102 -5.46 -1.51 1.18
N PHE A 103 -6.75 -1.43 0.82
CA PHE A 103 -7.19 -1.43 -0.58
C PHE A 103 -6.60 -0.26 -1.41
N VAL A 104 -6.25 0.88 -0.78
CA VAL A 104 -5.65 2.02 -1.49
C VAL A 104 -4.17 1.80 -1.82
N VAL A 105 -3.49 0.89 -1.11
CA VAL A 105 -2.05 0.62 -1.27
C VAL A 105 -1.72 0.12 -2.67
N GLY A 106 -2.60 -0.71 -3.24
CA GLY A 106 -2.44 -1.23 -4.60
C GLY A 106 -2.34 -0.13 -5.64
N SER A 107 -3.26 0.83 -5.61
CA SER A 107 -3.25 1.97 -6.53
C SER A 107 -2.04 2.87 -6.30
N GLN A 108 -1.68 3.14 -5.04
CA GLN A 108 -0.56 4.01 -4.68
C GLN A 108 0.79 3.47 -5.19
N ILE A 109 1.07 2.18 -4.98
CA ILE A 109 2.28 1.53 -5.47
C ILE A 109 2.32 1.56 -7.00
N THR A 110 1.22 1.22 -7.66
CA THR A 110 1.11 1.18 -9.13
C THR A 110 1.35 2.57 -9.73
N ILE A 111 0.79 3.63 -9.14
CA ILE A 111 0.99 5.01 -9.61
C ILE A 111 2.46 5.45 -9.41
N SER A 112 3.10 5.09 -8.29
CA SER A 112 4.50 5.38 -8.07
C SER A 112 5.39 4.72 -9.13
N GLN A 113 5.15 3.44 -9.44
CA GLN A 113 5.86 2.70 -10.47
C GLN A 113 5.58 3.23 -11.89
N PHE A 114 4.38 3.72 -12.14
CA PHE A 114 4.05 4.39 -13.40
C PHE A 114 4.95 5.61 -13.64
N PHE A 115 5.13 6.49 -12.66
CA PHE A 115 6.02 7.64 -12.79
C PHE A 115 7.48 7.24 -13.03
N GLN A 116 7.91 6.12 -12.45
CA GLN A 116 9.23 5.55 -12.72
C GLN A 116 9.33 5.07 -14.18
N SER A 117 8.29 4.40 -14.70
CA SER A 117 8.24 3.84 -16.05
C SER A 117 8.30 4.89 -17.16
N ILE A 118 7.75 6.09 -16.92
CA ILE A 118 7.79 7.22 -17.87
C ILE A 118 8.99 8.14 -17.66
N GLY A 119 9.99 7.74 -16.86
CA GLY A 119 11.22 8.49 -16.63
C GLY A 119 11.08 9.69 -15.67
N VAL A 120 9.93 9.88 -15.02
CA VAL A 120 9.72 10.97 -14.04
C VAL A 120 10.08 10.49 -12.64
N ALA A 121 11.33 10.05 -12.48
CA ALA A 121 11.84 9.38 -11.28
C ALA A 121 11.68 10.20 -10.00
N TRP A 122 11.77 11.53 -10.05
CA TRP A 122 11.62 12.39 -8.88
C TRP A 122 10.22 12.29 -8.25
N LYS A 123 9.16 12.13 -9.07
CA LYS A 123 7.80 11.93 -8.55
C LYS A 123 7.65 10.57 -7.88
N ALA A 124 8.19 9.52 -8.50
CA ALA A 124 8.20 8.19 -7.92
C ALA A 124 8.95 8.16 -6.57
N MET A 125 10.12 8.79 -6.52
CA MET A 125 10.93 8.92 -5.31
C MET A 125 10.19 9.72 -4.23
N PHE A 126 9.60 10.87 -4.59
CA PHE A 126 8.82 11.68 -3.66
C PHE A 126 7.63 10.90 -3.08
N LEU A 127 6.86 10.19 -3.92
CA LEU A 127 5.71 9.39 -3.45
C LEU A 127 6.12 8.25 -2.51
N SER A 128 7.24 7.60 -2.79
CA SER A 128 7.77 6.52 -1.94
C SER A 128 8.33 7.04 -0.62
N LEU A 129 9.14 8.11 -0.66
CA LEU A 129 9.76 8.70 0.53
C LEU A 129 8.73 9.43 1.41
N SER A 130 7.78 10.15 0.82
CA SER A 130 6.75 10.88 1.58
C SER A 130 5.90 9.93 2.41
N ARG A 131 5.52 8.77 1.86
CA ARG A 131 4.81 7.73 2.60
C ARG A 131 5.57 7.31 3.85
N GLN A 132 6.87 7.00 3.70
CA GLN A 132 7.68 6.46 4.77
C GLN A 132 8.11 7.54 5.78
N VAL A 133 8.64 8.65 5.27
CA VAL A 133 9.31 9.67 6.09
C VAL A 133 8.34 10.75 6.57
N LEU A 134 7.48 11.27 5.67
CA LEU A 134 6.61 12.40 6.00
C LEU A 134 5.31 11.97 6.70
N PHE A 135 4.82 10.75 6.43
CA PHE A 135 3.54 10.32 6.98
C PHE A 135 3.69 9.23 8.04
N LEU A 136 4.45 8.17 7.77
CA LEU A 136 4.55 7.04 8.68
C LEU A 136 5.37 7.39 9.94
N ILE A 137 6.56 7.99 9.81
CA ILE A 137 7.39 8.32 10.97
C ILE A 137 6.69 9.26 11.94
N PRO A 138 6.09 10.41 11.53
CA PRO A 138 5.34 11.25 12.45
C PRO A 138 4.15 10.54 13.08
N ALA A 139 3.42 9.71 12.32
CA ALA A 139 2.28 8.96 12.84
C ALA A 139 2.71 7.96 13.94
N ILE A 140 3.81 7.21 13.72
CA ILE A 140 4.36 6.28 14.73
C ILE A 140 4.86 7.02 15.98
N LEU A 141 5.29 8.25 15.87
CA LEU A 141 5.72 9.04 17.04
C LEU A 141 4.56 9.69 17.79
N LEU A 142 3.48 10.06 17.08
CA LEU A 142 2.37 10.82 17.65
C LEU A 142 1.21 9.95 18.14
N PHE A 143 0.94 8.82 17.50
CA PHE A 143 -0.23 7.99 17.81
C PHE A 143 -0.07 7.10 19.05
N PRO A 144 1.07 6.44 19.31
CA PRO A 144 1.22 5.58 20.47
C PRO A 144 1.06 6.27 21.82
N PRO A 145 1.50 7.53 22.02
CA PRO A 145 1.24 8.25 23.27
C PRO A 145 -0.25 8.50 23.56
N ILE A 146 -1.10 8.49 22.52
CA ILE A 146 -2.55 8.78 22.62
C ILE A 146 -3.36 7.49 22.71
N TRP A 147 -3.03 6.49 21.87
CA TRP A 147 -3.82 5.25 21.70
C TRP A 147 -3.04 3.96 22.05
N GLY A 148 -1.85 4.07 22.66
CA GLY A 148 -1.06 2.90 23.02
C GLY A 148 -0.70 2.04 21.82
N LEU A 149 -0.86 0.71 21.95
CA LEU A 149 -0.52 -0.26 20.92
C LEU A 149 -1.37 -0.09 19.64
N ASP A 150 -2.65 0.25 19.79
CA ASP A 150 -3.55 0.52 18.65
C ASP A 150 -3.06 1.71 17.82
N GLY A 151 -2.41 2.69 18.46
CA GLY A 151 -1.79 3.82 17.79
C GLY A 151 -0.65 3.41 16.83
N VAL A 152 0.13 2.39 17.18
CA VAL A 152 1.16 1.84 16.29
C VAL A 152 0.52 1.26 15.03
N TRP A 153 -0.55 0.49 15.19
CA TRP A 153 -1.24 -0.15 14.06
C TRP A 153 -2.04 0.84 13.21
N LEU A 154 -2.59 1.90 13.80
CA LEU A 154 -3.29 2.97 13.07
C LEU A 154 -2.36 3.91 12.29
N ALA A 155 -1.09 3.99 12.66
CA ALA A 155 -0.12 4.82 11.95
C ALA A 155 0.07 4.37 10.49
N GLN A 156 0.04 3.06 10.24
CA GLN A 156 0.19 2.49 8.90
C GLN A 156 -0.96 2.88 7.96
N PRO A 157 -2.25 2.61 8.28
CA PRO A 157 -3.36 2.98 7.41
C PRO A 157 -3.49 4.50 7.23
N PHE A 158 -3.18 5.29 8.24
CA PHE A 158 -3.14 6.75 8.11
C PHE A 158 -2.13 7.20 7.07
N SER A 159 -0.90 6.69 7.15
CA SER A 159 0.16 6.97 6.17
C SER A 159 -0.22 6.52 4.77
N ASP A 160 -0.77 5.32 4.63
CA ASP A 160 -1.17 4.74 3.35
C ASP A 160 -2.29 5.55 2.69
N PHE A 161 -3.26 6.03 3.47
CA PHE A 161 -4.35 6.85 2.97
C PHE A 161 -3.84 8.19 2.42
N ILE A 162 -3.02 8.92 3.17
CA ILE A 162 -2.47 10.21 2.71
C ILE A 162 -1.55 10.01 1.51
N ALA A 163 -0.72 8.96 1.51
CA ALA A 163 0.14 8.64 0.37
C ALA A 163 -0.68 8.32 -0.89
N ALA A 164 -1.80 7.61 -0.76
CA ALA A 164 -2.69 7.33 -1.87
C ALA A 164 -3.34 8.61 -2.42
N VAL A 165 -3.87 9.49 -1.56
CA VAL A 165 -4.44 10.79 -1.97
C VAL A 165 -3.39 11.61 -2.73
N THR A 166 -2.15 11.65 -2.21
CA THR A 166 -1.04 12.35 -2.85
C THR A 166 -0.71 11.75 -4.23
N ALA A 167 -0.64 10.42 -4.34
CA ALA A 167 -0.36 9.73 -5.59
C ALA A 167 -1.43 10.00 -6.65
N TRP A 168 -2.71 9.93 -6.27
CA TRP A 168 -3.82 10.26 -7.15
C TRP A 168 -3.81 11.74 -7.59
N GLY A 169 -3.45 12.67 -6.71
CA GLY A 169 -3.28 14.09 -7.04
C GLY A 169 -2.20 14.31 -8.11
N PHE A 170 -1.03 13.66 -7.96
CA PHE A 170 0.05 13.71 -8.94
C PHE A 170 -0.36 13.09 -10.28
N LEU A 171 -1.07 11.97 -10.25
CA LEU A 171 -1.56 11.31 -11.47
C LEU A 171 -2.57 12.18 -12.19
N TRP A 172 -3.56 12.72 -11.48
CA TRP A 172 -4.58 13.60 -12.06
C TRP A 172 -3.96 14.81 -12.75
N TYR A 173 -3.01 15.47 -12.08
CA TYR A 173 -2.28 16.61 -12.64
C TYR A 173 -1.49 16.23 -13.89
N HIS A 174 -0.83 15.07 -13.88
CA HIS A 174 -0.08 14.57 -15.02
C HIS A 174 -0.97 14.29 -16.23
N VAL A 175 -2.06 13.55 -16.03
CA VAL A 175 -3.01 13.19 -17.10
C VAL A 175 -3.68 14.41 -17.70
N LYS A 176 -4.05 15.40 -16.86
CA LYS A 176 -4.62 16.69 -17.33
C LYS A 176 -3.65 17.43 -18.25
N ASN A 177 -2.37 17.49 -17.88
CA ASN A 177 -1.36 18.18 -18.68
C ASN A 177 -1.04 17.46 -20.00
N VAL A 178 -1.09 16.13 -20.02
CA VAL A 178 -0.91 15.35 -21.26
C VAL A 178 -2.06 15.60 -22.22
N LYS A 179 -3.31 15.60 -21.75
CA LYS A 179 -4.49 15.87 -22.56
C LYS A 179 -4.55 17.29 -23.14
N ASN A 180 -3.95 18.26 -22.45
CA ASN A 180 -3.95 19.66 -22.92
C ASN A 180 -2.84 19.95 -23.95
N LYS A 181 -1.90 19.03 -24.18
CA LYS A 181 -0.79 19.18 -25.11
C LYS A 181 -0.95 18.38 -26.42
N GLY A 182 -1.94 17.55 -26.52
CA GLY A 182 -2.34 16.80 -27.73
C GLY A 182 -3.61 17.36 -28.31
#